data_3bbc3a2f9ed36c2221488af74791ff77
#
_entry.id   3bbc3a2f9ed36c2221488af74791ff77
#
_cell.length_a   1.000
_cell.length_b   1.000
_cell.length_c   1.000
_cell.angle_alpha   90.00
_cell.angle_beta   90.00
_cell.angle_gamma   90.00
#
_symmetry.space_group_name_H-M   'P 1'
#
loop_
_entity.id
_entity.type
_entity.pdbx_description
1 polymer ?
#
loop_
_entity_poly.entity_id
_entity_poly.type
_entity_poly.pdbx_seq_one_letter_code
_entity_poly.pdbx_strand_id
1 'polypeptide(L)'
;MPGVHLGLWRITEQAGELPMPCAADLSAYHGSRLLEKLATYALLQRMTGRNDWVIGHQPSGKPFLDHMHISVSHTKGWAALILSAEREVAVDIEYVSPRVGRVVSRFMREDEDSHSLRSQLICWSAKETTFKFFTEDHLAFFDMRMTSLGLSDHGVLGMENLSRQQLLPVHYDLTPDYVLTWAEGRTDI
;
A
#
# COMPACT_ATOMS: atom_id res chain seq x y z
N MET A 1 10.18 -9.89 9.89
CA MET A 1 9.40 -11.06 9.47
C MET A 1 10.21 -11.80 8.42
N PRO A 2 10.56 -13.08 8.59
CA PRO A 2 11.33 -13.82 7.60
C PRO A 2 10.53 -13.91 6.29
N GLY A 3 11.15 -13.52 5.18
CA GLY A 3 10.58 -13.64 3.84
C GLY A 3 9.68 -12.51 3.37
N VAL A 4 9.40 -11.49 4.19
CA VAL A 4 8.67 -10.27 3.79
C VAL A 4 9.57 -9.07 3.93
N HIS A 5 9.67 -8.27 2.88
CA HIS A 5 10.51 -7.09 2.81
C HIS A 5 9.66 -5.86 2.48
N LEU A 6 9.63 -4.89 3.39
CA LEU A 6 8.97 -3.60 3.22
C LEU A 6 10.03 -2.52 2.98
N GLY A 7 9.87 -1.75 1.94
CA GLY A 7 10.71 -0.62 1.58
C GLY A 7 9.93 0.68 1.46
N LEU A 8 10.55 1.76 1.88
CA LEU A 8 10.01 3.11 1.79
C LEU A 8 11.06 4.03 1.15
N TRP A 9 10.64 4.85 0.18
CA TRP A 9 11.49 5.81 -0.52
C TRP A 9 10.90 7.20 -0.39
N ARG A 10 11.67 8.13 0.19
CA ARG A 10 11.33 9.55 0.14
C ARG A 10 11.81 10.11 -1.20
N ILE A 11 10.87 10.55 -2.01
CA ILE A 11 11.16 11.09 -3.35
C ILE A 11 11.60 12.55 -3.20
N THR A 12 12.88 12.78 -3.28
CA THR A 12 13.50 14.12 -3.23
C THR A 12 14.19 14.46 -4.56
N GLU A 13 14.32 13.48 -5.43
CA GLU A 13 15.00 13.54 -6.70
C GLU A 13 14.11 14.09 -7.82
N GLN A 14 14.75 14.55 -8.89
CA GLN A 14 14.11 14.73 -10.18
C GLN A 14 14.21 13.45 -11.02
N ALA A 15 13.33 13.30 -12.01
CA ALA A 15 13.28 12.07 -12.81
C ALA A 15 14.61 11.68 -13.47
N GLY A 16 15.45 12.67 -13.87
CA GLY A 16 16.77 12.42 -14.47
C GLY A 16 17.85 11.98 -13.48
N GLU A 17 17.59 12.04 -12.19
CA GLU A 17 18.53 11.65 -11.12
C GLU A 17 18.31 10.21 -10.64
N LEU A 18 17.16 9.61 -10.97
CA LEU A 18 16.84 8.23 -10.63
C LEU A 18 17.30 7.27 -11.75
N PRO A 19 17.77 6.05 -11.39
CA PRO A 19 18.19 5.08 -12.37
C PRO A 19 17.01 4.60 -13.23
N MET A 20 17.23 4.53 -14.54
CA MET A 20 16.28 3.89 -15.45
C MET A 20 16.36 2.35 -15.28
N PRO A 21 15.23 1.67 -15.18
CA PRO A 21 15.22 0.20 -15.21
C PRO A 21 15.69 -0.30 -16.58
N CYS A 22 16.47 -1.39 -16.60
CA CYS A 22 17.02 -1.92 -17.85
C CYS A 22 15.99 -2.58 -18.77
N ALA A 23 14.94 -3.19 -18.18
CA ALA A 23 13.99 -4.02 -18.91
C ALA A 23 12.59 -3.42 -19.02
N ALA A 24 12.23 -2.45 -18.16
CA ALA A 24 10.89 -1.86 -18.17
C ALA A 24 10.81 -0.66 -19.12
N ASP A 25 9.79 -0.63 -19.97
CA ASP A 25 9.46 0.52 -20.81
C ASP A 25 8.62 1.53 -20.04
N LEU A 26 9.18 2.69 -19.76
CA LEU A 26 8.50 3.80 -19.08
C LEU A 26 8.19 4.97 -20.03
N SER A 27 8.33 4.82 -21.33
CA SER A 27 8.16 5.88 -22.34
C SER A 27 6.75 6.51 -22.34
N ALA A 28 5.74 5.75 -21.91
CA ALA A 28 4.37 6.24 -21.80
C ALA A 28 4.09 7.16 -20.58
N TYR A 29 5.03 7.25 -19.62
CA TYR A 29 4.85 8.01 -18.39
C TYR A 29 5.59 9.35 -18.44
N HIS A 30 4.97 10.41 -17.91
CA HIS A 30 5.52 11.76 -17.87
C HIS A 30 5.28 12.43 -16.52
N GLY A 31 6.06 13.48 -16.22
CA GLY A 31 5.87 14.31 -15.01
C GLY A 31 5.97 13.52 -13.71
N SER A 32 5.06 13.79 -12.78
CA SER A 32 5.03 13.12 -11.46
C SER A 32 4.85 11.61 -11.57
N ARG A 33 4.09 11.15 -12.56
CA ARG A 33 3.83 9.72 -12.78
C ARG A 33 5.10 8.96 -13.19
N LEU A 34 5.94 9.57 -14.02
CA LEU A 34 7.25 9.01 -14.37
C LEU A 34 8.15 8.95 -13.12
N LEU A 35 8.17 10.03 -12.34
CA LEU A 35 8.98 10.09 -11.13
C LEU A 35 8.59 9.02 -10.10
N GLU A 36 7.28 8.81 -9.87
CA GLU A 36 6.75 7.75 -9.02
C GLU A 36 7.17 6.35 -9.51
N LYS A 37 7.08 6.11 -10.82
CA LYS A 37 7.54 4.85 -11.42
C LYS A 37 9.05 4.64 -11.25
N LEU A 38 9.86 5.66 -11.53
CA LEU A 38 11.31 5.59 -11.35
C LEU A 38 11.69 5.33 -9.89
N ALA A 39 11.05 6.02 -8.94
CA ALA A 39 11.26 5.78 -7.51
C ALA A 39 10.89 4.34 -7.09
N THR A 40 9.81 3.80 -7.64
CA THR A 40 9.42 2.39 -7.41
C THR A 40 10.48 1.43 -7.91
N TYR A 41 10.99 1.61 -9.13
CA TYR A 41 12.04 0.76 -9.69
C TYR A 41 13.37 0.92 -8.96
N ALA A 42 13.74 2.14 -8.57
CA ALA A 42 14.93 2.39 -7.75
C ALA A 42 14.83 1.67 -6.39
N LEU A 43 13.66 1.73 -5.75
CA LEU A 43 13.39 1.01 -4.51
C LEU A 43 13.45 -0.51 -4.71
N LEU A 44 12.83 -1.02 -5.77
CA LEU A 44 12.87 -2.45 -6.12
C LEU A 44 14.30 -2.93 -6.36
N GLN A 45 15.11 -2.17 -7.11
CA GLN A 45 16.52 -2.45 -7.32
C GLN A 45 17.31 -2.48 -6.00
N ARG A 46 17.04 -1.52 -5.12
CA ARG A 46 17.72 -1.45 -3.82
C ARG A 46 17.38 -2.64 -2.91
N MET A 47 16.14 -3.11 -2.97
CA MET A 47 15.66 -4.25 -2.16
C MET A 47 16.14 -5.59 -2.69
N THR A 48 16.29 -5.73 -4.00
CA THR A 48 16.59 -7.02 -4.66
C THR A 48 18.02 -7.14 -5.19
N GLY A 49 18.74 -6.02 -5.33
CA GLY A 49 20.06 -5.95 -5.98
C GLY A 49 20.00 -6.07 -7.51
N ARG A 50 18.80 -6.10 -8.13
CA ARG A 50 18.58 -6.30 -9.58
C ARG A 50 17.84 -5.11 -10.19
N ASN A 51 18.19 -4.74 -11.41
CA ASN A 51 17.56 -3.65 -12.18
C ASN A 51 16.83 -4.11 -13.44
N ASP A 52 16.74 -5.43 -13.64
CA ASP A 52 16.12 -6.06 -14.81
C ASP A 52 14.67 -6.56 -14.54
N TRP A 53 14.11 -6.23 -13.37
CA TRP A 53 12.72 -6.52 -13.08
C TRP A 53 11.75 -5.76 -13.97
N VAL A 54 10.67 -6.43 -14.37
CA VAL A 54 9.51 -5.81 -15.03
C VAL A 54 8.28 -6.03 -14.16
N ILE A 55 7.72 -4.96 -13.63
CA ILE A 55 6.47 -5.02 -12.89
C ILE A 55 5.32 -5.11 -13.90
N GLY A 56 4.74 -6.30 -14.01
CA GLY A 56 3.52 -6.52 -14.78
C GLY A 56 2.28 -6.13 -13.99
N HIS A 57 1.11 -6.12 -14.67
CA HIS A 57 -0.18 -5.88 -14.04
C HIS A 57 -1.18 -6.93 -14.51
N GLN A 58 -1.92 -7.49 -13.58
CA GLN A 58 -3.04 -8.38 -13.87
C GLN A 58 -4.23 -7.59 -14.45
N PRO A 59 -5.25 -8.23 -15.02
CA PRO A 59 -6.47 -7.55 -15.48
C PRO A 59 -7.18 -6.75 -14.38
N SER A 60 -7.05 -7.19 -13.12
CA SER A 60 -7.53 -6.47 -11.92
C SER A 60 -6.74 -5.19 -11.59
N GLY A 61 -5.61 -4.95 -12.28
CA GLY A 61 -4.68 -3.87 -11.97
C GLY A 61 -3.63 -4.21 -10.89
N LYS A 62 -3.72 -5.38 -10.27
CA LYS A 62 -2.75 -5.83 -9.25
C LYS A 62 -1.37 -5.99 -9.87
N PRO A 63 -0.31 -5.37 -9.31
CA PRO A 63 1.05 -5.58 -9.79
C PRO A 63 1.52 -7.01 -9.49
N PHE A 64 2.36 -7.55 -10.36
CA PHE A 64 3.04 -8.82 -10.14
C PHE A 64 4.49 -8.77 -10.60
N LEU A 65 5.31 -9.63 -10.00
CA LEU A 65 6.65 -9.99 -10.45
C LEU A 65 6.73 -11.50 -10.62
N ASP A 66 7.63 -11.96 -11.50
CA ASP A 66 7.88 -13.39 -11.64
C ASP A 66 8.38 -13.98 -10.30
N HIS A 67 7.67 -14.98 -9.79
CA HIS A 67 7.99 -15.72 -8.57
C HIS A 67 7.99 -14.87 -7.27
N MET A 68 7.35 -13.69 -7.27
CA MET A 68 7.24 -12.86 -6.07
C MET A 68 5.89 -12.17 -6.00
N HIS A 69 5.33 -12.13 -4.80
CA HIS A 69 4.22 -11.23 -4.47
C HIS A 69 4.77 -9.82 -4.28
N ILE A 70 4.07 -8.85 -4.83
CA ILE A 70 4.43 -7.44 -4.75
C ILE A 70 3.19 -6.59 -4.51
N SER A 71 3.33 -5.55 -3.70
CA SER A 71 2.37 -4.46 -3.65
C SER A 71 3.11 -3.13 -3.62
N VAL A 72 2.53 -2.13 -4.26
CA VAL A 72 3.12 -0.79 -4.44
C VAL A 72 2.10 0.28 -4.08
N SER A 73 2.54 1.31 -3.41
CA SER A 73 1.73 2.51 -3.17
C SER A 73 2.59 3.77 -3.27
N HIS A 74 1.97 4.88 -3.66
CA HIS A 74 2.62 6.18 -3.76
C HIS A 74 1.71 7.25 -3.19
N THR A 75 2.33 8.20 -2.53
CA THR A 75 1.66 9.44 -2.14
C THR A 75 2.63 10.61 -2.36
N LYS A 76 2.21 11.83 -2.08
CA LYS A 76 3.03 13.03 -2.28
C LYS A 76 4.40 12.89 -1.61
N GLY A 77 5.47 12.77 -2.43
CA GLY A 77 6.85 12.68 -1.98
C GLY A 77 7.28 11.32 -1.41
N TRP A 78 6.45 10.27 -1.56
CA TRP A 78 6.78 8.95 -1.05
C TRP A 78 6.37 7.83 -2.00
N ALA A 79 7.17 6.76 -2.02
CA ALA A 79 6.83 5.47 -2.61
C ALA A 79 7.04 4.37 -1.57
N ALA A 80 6.12 3.43 -1.50
CA ALA A 80 6.19 2.24 -0.65
C ALA A 80 6.10 0.98 -1.50
N LEU A 81 6.86 -0.04 -1.13
CA LEU A 81 6.92 -1.32 -1.83
C LEU A 81 7.10 -2.44 -0.82
N ILE A 82 6.30 -3.49 -0.95
CA ILE A 82 6.43 -4.69 -0.15
C ILE A 82 6.56 -5.90 -1.05
N LEU A 83 7.45 -6.83 -0.68
CA LEU A 83 7.80 -8.03 -1.44
C LEU A 83 7.77 -9.25 -0.56
N SER A 84 7.32 -10.38 -1.11
CA SER A 84 7.50 -11.71 -0.52
C SER A 84 7.56 -12.78 -1.59
N ALA A 85 8.40 -13.81 -1.38
CA ALA A 85 8.42 -14.98 -2.24
C ALA A 85 7.32 -16.00 -1.90
N GLU A 86 6.78 -15.96 -0.68
CA GLU A 86 5.94 -17.04 -0.14
C GLU A 86 4.54 -16.58 0.30
N ARG A 87 4.35 -15.28 0.50
CA ARG A 87 3.14 -14.73 1.12
C ARG A 87 2.51 -13.66 0.25
N GLU A 88 1.19 -13.64 0.23
CA GLU A 88 0.47 -12.48 -0.27
C GLU A 88 0.81 -11.26 0.59
N VAL A 89 1.00 -10.12 -0.05
CA VAL A 89 1.38 -8.86 0.61
C VAL A 89 0.58 -7.69 0.05
N ALA A 90 0.31 -6.73 0.91
CA ALA A 90 -0.28 -5.46 0.48
C ALA A 90 0.33 -4.30 1.26
N VAL A 91 0.44 -3.14 0.63
CA VAL A 91 0.92 -1.89 1.24
C VAL A 91 0.13 -0.70 0.73
N ASP A 92 -0.10 0.23 1.62
CA ASP A 92 -0.61 1.54 1.27
C ASP A 92 0.13 2.62 2.04
N ILE A 93 0.33 3.77 1.39
CA ILE A 93 0.93 4.97 1.99
C ILE A 93 0.13 6.20 1.57
N GLU A 94 -0.23 7.02 2.57
CA GLU A 94 -0.96 8.27 2.36
C GLU A 94 -0.26 9.42 3.09
N TYR A 95 -0.15 10.60 2.46
CA TYR A 95 0.35 11.77 3.16
C TYR A 95 -0.67 12.30 4.16
N VAL A 96 -0.18 12.80 5.30
CA VAL A 96 -1.05 13.37 6.33
C VAL A 96 -1.75 14.61 5.80
N SER A 97 -3.08 14.55 5.72
CA SER A 97 -3.88 15.65 5.21
C SER A 97 -5.28 15.69 5.86
N PRO A 98 -5.76 16.86 6.29
CA PRO A 98 -7.13 17.00 6.78
C PRO A 98 -8.20 16.81 5.68
N ARG A 99 -7.79 16.63 4.42
CA ARG A 99 -8.72 16.39 3.31
C ARG A 99 -9.48 15.08 3.46
N VAL A 100 -8.91 14.07 4.13
CA VAL A 100 -9.59 12.79 4.41
C VAL A 100 -10.92 13.01 5.13
N GLY A 101 -11.00 13.97 6.05
CA GLY A 101 -12.22 14.33 6.76
C GLY A 101 -13.39 14.77 5.87
N ARG A 102 -13.11 15.24 4.65
CA ARG A 102 -14.15 15.64 3.69
C ARG A 102 -14.85 14.47 3.00
N VAL A 103 -14.25 13.30 3.05
CA VAL A 103 -14.73 12.08 2.38
C VAL A 103 -15.01 10.93 3.34
N VAL A 104 -14.94 11.17 4.64
CA VAL A 104 -15.15 10.14 5.70
C VAL A 104 -16.42 9.33 5.48
N SER A 105 -17.54 9.98 5.18
CA SER A 105 -18.83 9.31 4.93
C SER A 105 -18.84 8.38 3.70
N ARG A 106 -17.79 8.43 2.87
CA ARG A 106 -17.68 7.58 1.67
C ARG A 106 -16.94 6.27 1.93
N PHE A 107 -16.21 6.18 3.05
CA PHE A 107 -15.40 4.99 3.32
C PHE A 107 -15.53 4.47 4.76
N MET A 108 -15.84 5.32 5.75
CA MET A 108 -16.05 4.86 7.13
C MET A 108 -17.49 4.47 7.37
N ARG A 109 -17.66 3.36 8.08
CA ARG A 109 -18.93 2.84 8.54
C ARG A 109 -19.35 3.56 9.83
N GLU A 110 -20.63 3.52 10.17
CA GLU A 110 -21.15 4.10 11.42
C GLU A 110 -20.61 3.42 12.68
N ASP A 111 -20.20 2.15 12.55
CA ASP A 111 -19.63 1.35 13.64
C ASP A 111 -18.09 1.45 13.75
N GLU A 112 -17.47 2.34 13.00
CA GLU A 112 -16.02 2.65 13.05
C GLU A 112 -15.77 4.00 13.72
N ASP A 113 -14.64 4.13 14.46
CA ASP A 113 -14.26 5.40 15.09
C ASP A 113 -13.79 6.44 14.05
N SER A 114 -14.62 7.42 13.80
CA SER A 114 -14.38 8.53 12.86
C SER A 114 -14.04 9.87 13.52
N HIS A 115 -13.85 9.91 14.83
CA HIS A 115 -13.80 11.18 15.58
C HIS A 115 -12.49 11.96 15.41
N SER A 116 -11.40 11.33 15.06
CA SER A 116 -10.10 11.99 14.94
C SER A 116 -9.52 11.89 13.53
N LEU A 117 -8.71 12.89 13.14
CA LEU A 117 -7.94 12.83 11.90
C LEU A 117 -7.05 11.58 11.84
N ARG A 118 -6.50 11.20 13.00
CA ARG A 118 -5.69 10.00 13.14
C ARG A 118 -6.47 8.73 12.76
N SER A 119 -7.64 8.52 13.36
CA SER A 119 -8.46 7.34 13.07
C SER A 119 -8.94 7.32 11.62
N GLN A 120 -9.30 8.48 11.06
CA GLN A 120 -9.72 8.62 9.67
C GLN A 120 -8.59 8.24 8.69
N LEU A 121 -7.36 8.74 8.89
CA LEU A 121 -6.20 8.45 8.04
C LEU A 121 -5.80 6.98 8.10
N ILE A 122 -5.72 6.42 9.32
CA ILE A 122 -5.36 5.01 9.50
C ILE A 122 -6.43 4.11 8.89
N CYS A 123 -7.72 4.39 9.11
CA CYS A 123 -8.82 3.61 8.53
C CYS A 123 -8.81 3.66 6.99
N TRP A 124 -8.61 4.84 6.39
CA TRP A 124 -8.51 4.99 4.94
C TRP A 124 -7.40 4.11 4.37
N SER A 125 -6.17 4.29 4.85
CA SER A 125 -5.00 3.55 4.37
C SER A 125 -5.13 2.04 4.65
N ALA A 126 -5.68 1.63 5.80
CA ALA A 126 -5.94 0.22 6.12
C ALA A 126 -6.97 -0.42 5.17
N LYS A 127 -8.01 0.31 4.77
CA LYS A 127 -8.98 -0.16 3.77
C LYS A 127 -8.36 -0.29 2.39
N GLU A 128 -7.51 0.65 1.96
CA GLU A 128 -6.73 0.54 0.72
C GLU A 128 -5.79 -0.69 0.75
N THR A 129 -5.11 -0.93 1.87
CA THR A 129 -4.29 -2.13 2.05
C THR A 129 -5.13 -3.41 1.98
N THR A 130 -6.30 -3.43 2.63
CA THR A 130 -7.21 -4.57 2.62
C THR A 130 -7.77 -4.84 1.21
N PHE A 131 -8.15 -3.79 0.49
CA PHE A 131 -8.59 -3.88 -0.91
C PHE A 131 -7.48 -4.47 -1.81
N LYS A 132 -6.24 -4.00 -1.66
CA LYS A 132 -5.09 -4.54 -2.41
C LYS A 132 -4.77 -5.99 -2.05
N PHE A 133 -4.98 -6.38 -0.79
CA PHE A 133 -4.77 -7.75 -0.33
C PHE A 133 -5.82 -8.72 -0.91
N PHE A 134 -7.09 -8.33 -0.88
CA PHE A 134 -8.22 -9.10 -1.40
C PHE A 134 -8.67 -8.61 -2.78
N THR A 135 -7.75 -8.35 -3.69
CA THR A 135 -8.04 -7.74 -5.00
C THR A 135 -9.11 -8.49 -5.78
N GLU A 136 -9.13 -9.81 -5.70
CA GLU A 136 -10.08 -10.67 -6.42
C GLU A 136 -11.52 -10.59 -5.87
N ASP A 137 -11.71 -10.04 -4.68
CA ASP A 137 -13.03 -9.92 -4.06
C ASP A 137 -13.79 -8.67 -4.51
N HIS A 138 -13.11 -7.74 -5.19
CA HIS A 138 -13.70 -6.48 -5.67
C HIS A 138 -14.45 -5.69 -4.58
N LEU A 139 -13.87 -5.65 -3.37
CA LEU A 139 -14.52 -5.06 -2.18
C LEU A 139 -14.80 -3.56 -2.37
N ALA A 140 -16.00 -3.14 -1.98
CA ALA A 140 -16.29 -1.73 -1.71
C ALA A 140 -15.80 -1.34 -0.31
N PHE A 141 -15.66 -0.03 -0.03
CA PHE A 141 -15.20 0.43 1.29
C PHE A 141 -16.07 -0.05 2.45
N PHE A 142 -17.38 -0.20 2.22
CA PHE A 142 -18.32 -0.66 3.25
C PHE A 142 -18.36 -2.18 3.42
N ASP A 143 -17.70 -2.94 2.54
CA ASP A 143 -17.49 -4.38 2.69
C ASP A 143 -16.28 -4.68 3.59
N MET A 144 -15.59 -3.64 4.05
CA MET A 144 -14.44 -3.74 4.95
C MET A 144 -14.73 -3.00 6.25
N ARG A 145 -14.35 -3.60 7.39
CA ARG A 145 -14.56 -3.01 8.71
C ARG A 145 -13.27 -3.03 9.53
N MET A 146 -12.90 -1.86 10.07
CA MET A 146 -11.86 -1.76 11.09
C MET A 146 -12.44 -2.18 12.44
N THR A 147 -11.87 -3.22 13.06
CA THR A 147 -12.44 -3.79 14.30
C THR A 147 -11.93 -3.10 15.56
N SER A 148 -10.67 -2.66 15.55
CA SER A 148 -10.05 -2.00 16.70
C SER A 148 -8.86 -1.15 16.23
N LEU A 149 -8.65 -0.04 16.90
CA LEU A 149 -7.49 0.82 16.71
C LEU A 149 -6.89 1.16 18.08
N GLY A 150 -5.59 0.85 18.26
CA GLY A 150 -4.86 1.21 19.47
C GLY A 150 -4.60 2.71 19.59
N LEU A 151 -4.15 3.17 20.76
CA LEU A 151 -3.85 4.59 21.02
C LEU A 151 -2.48 5.02 20.46
N SER A 152 -1.58 4.07 20.21
CA SER A 152 -0.24 4.35 19.67
C SER A 152 -0.30 4.74 18.19
N ASP A 153 0.67 5.52 17.73
CA ASP A 153 0.82 5.88 16.33
C ASP A 153 1.39 4.75 15.46
N HIS A 154 1.74 3.63 16.06
CA HIS A 154 2.14 2.39 15.39
C HIS A 154 1.53 1.17 16.07
N GLY A 155 1.31 0.11 15.31
CA GLY A 155 0.76 -1.12 15.85
C GLY A 155 0.16 -2.04 14.79
N VAL A 156 -0.77 -2.87 15.25
CA VAL A 156 -1.57 -3.77 14.41
C VAL A 156 -3.04 -3.52 14.71
N LEU A 157 -3.84 -3.42 13.68
CA LEU A 157 -5.29 -3.34 13.76
C LEU A 157 -5.93 -4.53 13.00
N GLY A 158 -7.16 -4.85 13.32
CA GLY A 158 -7.94 -5.84 12.60
C GLY A 158 -8.76 -5.18 11.49
N MET A 159 -8.62 -5.68 10.27
CA MET A 159 -9.51 -5.37 9.16
C MET A 159 -10.32 -6.61 8.80
N GLU A 160 -11.64 -6.49 8.84
CA GLU A 160 -12.53 -7.57 8.48
C GLU A 160 -13.02 -7.40 7.04
N ASN A 161 -12.80 -8.43 6.22
CA ASN A 161 -13.49 -8.61 4.95
C ASN A 161 -14.85 -9.23 5.26
N LEU A 162 -15.91 -8.43 5.22
CA LEU A 162 -17.26 -8.84 5.59
C LEU A 162 -17.85 -9.86 4.62
N SER A 163 -17.44 -9.84 3.36
CA SER A 163 -17.91 -10.78 2.34
C SER A 163 -17.43 -12.21 2.60
N ARG A 164 -16.23 -12.37 3.18
CA ARG A 164 -15.65 -13.67 3.53
C ARG A 164 -15.74 -13.98 5.03
N GLN A 165 -16.13 -13.01 5.84
CA GLN A 165 -16.02 -13.08 7.31
C GLN A 165 -14.58 -13.40 7.77
N GLN A 166 -13.61 -12.81 7.09
CA GLN A 166 -12.19 -13.05 7.31
C GLN A 166 -11.52 -11.84 7.93
N LEU A 167 -10.76 -12.05 9.00
CA LEU A 167 -9.97 -11.02 9.67
C LEU A 167 -8.57 -10.98 9.07
N LEU A 168 -8.12 -9.79 8.65
CA LEU A 168 -6.77 -9.49 8.19
C LEU A 168 -6.08 -8.60 9.23
N PRO A 169 -4.99 -9.05 9.85
CA PRO A 169 -4.12 -8.17 10.64
C PRO A 169 -3.43 -7.17 9.71
N VAL A 170 -3.61 -5.89 9.95
CA VAL A 170 -2.97 -4.80 9.21
C VAL A 170 -2.08 -4.03 10.17
N HIS A 171 -0.80 -3.98 9.85
CA HIS A 171 0.16 -3.15 10.54
C HIS A 171 0.00 -1.70 10.11
N TYR A 172 0.26 -0.75 11.02
CA TYR A 172 0.25 0.67 10.69
C TYR A 172 1.37 1.43 11.40
N ASP A 173 1.81 2.48 10.73
CA ASP A 173 2.76 3.47 11.26
C ASP A 173 2.31 4.87 10.81
N LEU A 174 1.97 5.72 11.75
CA LEU A 174 1.58 7.11 11.53
C LEU A 174 2.71 8.03 11.98
N THR A 175 3.20 8.82 11.05
CA THR A 175 4.21 9.87 11.27
C THR A 175 3.59 11.25 11.04
N PRO A 176 4.30 12.34 11.29
CA PRO A 176 3.84 13.67 10.89
C PRO A 176 3.64 13.86 9.39
N ASP A 177 4.34 13.08 8.54
CA ASP A 177 4.35 13.24 7.09
C ASP A 177 3.39 12.29 6.37
N TYR A 178 3.27 11.04 6.86
CA TYR A 178 2.50 9.98 6.22
C TYR A 178 1.87 9.01 7.22
N VAL A 179 0.86 8.28 6.76
CA VAL A 179 0.44 7.01 7.32
C VAL A 179 0.83 5.90 6.35
N LEU A 180 1.44 4.85 6.88
CA LEU A 180 1.82 3.64 6.16
C LEU A 180 1.06 2.46 6.77
N THR A 181 0.44 1.64 5.91
CA THR A 181 -0.22 0.41 6.36
C THR A 181 0.23 -0.75 5.48
N TRP A 182 0.38 -1.94 6.08
CA TRP A 182 0.76 -3.14 5.33
C TRP A 182 0.19 -4.39 5.95
N ALA A 183 -0.01 -5.38 5.12
CA ALA A 183 -0.46 -6.71 5.53
C ALA A 183 0.32 -7.79 4.80
N GLU A 184 0.43 -8.93 5.44
CA GLU A 184 0.96 -10.16 4.89
C GLU A 184 0.12 -11.34 5.34
N GLY A 185 0.02 -12.37 4.53
CA GLY A 185 -0.74 -13.56 4.90
C GLY A 185 -0.76 -14.59 3.79
N ARG A 186 -1.51 -15.64 4.04
CA ARG A 186 -1.91 -16.57 3.00
C ARG A 186 -3.28 -16.14 2.51
N THR A 187 -3.47 -16.15 1.20
CA THR A 187 -4.79 -15.99 0.59
C THR A 187 -5.59 -17.29 0.63
N ASP A 188 -5.10 -18.25 1.40
CA ASP A 188 -5.73 -19.55 1.50
C ASP A 188 -7.19 -19.40 1.93
N ILE A 189 -7.98 -19.42 0.98
CA ILE A 189 -9.02 -20.37 0.56
C ILE A 189 -10.37 -19.77 0.44
#